data_a5d7d6d7db649c7f5e91eb1a430f74a7
#
_entry.id   a5d7d6d7db649c7f5e91eb1a430f74a7
#
_cell.length_a   1.000
_cell.length_b   1.000
_cell.length_c   1.000
_cell.angle_alpha   90.00
_cell.angle_beta   90.00
_cell.angle_gamma   90.00
#
_symmetry.space_group_name_H-M   'P 1'
#
loop_
_entity.id
_entity.type
_entity.pdbx_description
1 polymer ?
#
loop_
_entity_poly.entity_id
_entity_poly.type
_entity_poly.pdbx_seq_one_letter_code
_entity_poly.pdbx_strand_id
1 'polypeptide(L)'
;MRSRIRNSERLGWLALALTLAGVAYADEPAKWLERMNHALTTLNYDGTFAHWEGGRVEMLSIIHRVEDGTVAERLVSLDGSGREFIRTGSSLTCYLPDRHVVLVERTPAKISLLSGFPAVNDQTARFYDIKEVARVRFNRRSTHLITVMPRDQYRYGYRLWIDDSTAMPLKTQLCDAHGNVIEQLVFANLRIRSHIPDSAFRPSISTTGFRWLRTDPPPLKETASRNATVWNADRLPPGFHMTVRAAQIMPGPPGAVDHLVFTDGVASVSVFVQTTQIEVTPGQGPVVESARVGSSYAFSTVVDGHKVTAVGEVPAQTVRFIADSVKAEKTSESTPAPVAIEPPLRGGPFSHSPPP
;
A
#
# COMPACT_ATOMS: atom_id res chain seq x y z
N MET A 1 6.30 -29.19 87.29
CA MET A 1 5.09 -29.72 86.65
C MET A 1 4.79 -28.91 85.41
N ARG A 2 5.28 -29.25 84.34
CA ARG A 2 4.84 -29.70 83.03
C ARG A 2 3.51 -29.06 82.56
N SER A 3 3.53 -28.27 81.51
CA SER A 3 2.63 -28.48 80.37
C SER A 3 3.22 -27.84 79.10
N ARG A 4 3.30 -28.65 78.06
CA ARG A 4 3.61 -28.31 76.68
C ARG A 4 2.37 -27.68 76.06
N ILE A 5 2.53 -26.60 75.33
CA ILE A 5 1.55 -26.20 74.34
C ILE A 5 2.23 -26.07 72.96
N ARG A 6 1.65 -26.75 72.01
CA ARG A 6 2.07 -26.97 70.64
C ARG A 6 2.02 -25.69 69.83
N ASN A 7 3.12 -25.38 69.17
CA ASN A 7 3.14 -24.51 67.99
C ASN A 7 2.92 -25.38 66.74
N SER A 8 1.76 -25.24 66.15
CA SER A 8 1.49 -25.72 64.78
C SER A 8 0.35 -24.86 64.25
N GLU A 9 0.66 -23.93 63.38
CA GLU A 9 -0.21 -23.28 62.41
C GLU A 9 0.35 -21.93 61.96
N ARG A 10 1.42 -21.95 61.19
CA ARG A 10 1.79 -20.82 60.32
C ARG A 10 2.70 -21.34 59.15
N LEU A 11 2.12 -22.21 58.34
CA LEU A 11 2.74 -22.57 57.07
C LEU A 11 1.59 -22.78 56.08
N GLY A 12 1.22 -21.75 55.30
CA GLY A 12 0.16 -21.97 54.35
C GLY A 12 -0.35 -20.74 53.59
N TRP A 13 0.47 -19.68 53.38
CA TRP A 13 0.08 -18.53 52.55
C TRP A 13 1.25 -17.89 51.84
N LEU A 14 2.04 -18.66 51.09
CA LEU A 14 3.19 -18.12 50.31
C LEU A 14 3.38 -18.91 49.02
N ALA A 15 2.28 -19.20 48.34
CA ALA A 15 2.38 -19.86 47.01
C ALA A 15 1.20 -19.50 46.10
N LEU A 16 0.93 -18.19 45.89
CA LEU A 16 0.02 -17.74 44.84
C LEU A 16 0.28 -16.28 44.43
N ALA A 17 1.45 -15.97 43.93
CA ALA A 17 1.75 -14.64 43.37
C ALA A 17 2.87 -14.74 42.33
N LEU A 18 2.82 -15.69 41.41
CA LEU A 18 3.81 -15.79 40.32
C LEU A 18 3.20 -16.36 39.04
N THR A 19 2.11 -15.80 38.55
CA THR A 19 1.64 -16.12 37.18
C THR A 19 0.83 -14.98 36.54
N LEU A 20 1.33 -13.74 36.59
CA LEU A 20 0.70 -12.61 35.87
C LEU A 20 1.72 -11.66 35.24
N ALA A 21 2.86 -12.17 34.80
CA ALA A 21 3.88 -11.37 34.12
C ALA A 21 4.10 -11.78 32.65
N GLY A 22 3.14 -12.46 32.01
CA GLY A 22 3.33 -13.08 30.70
C GLY A 22 2.59 -12.45 29.51
N VAL A 23 1.84 -11.36 29.66
CA VAL A 23 0.95 -10.85 28.59
C VAL A 23 1.32 -9.46 28.06
N ALA A 24 2.30 -8.76 28.64
CA ALA A 24 2.57 -7.36 28.28
C ALA A 24 3.62 -7.13 27.16
N TYR A 25 4.21 -8.17 26.60
CA TYR A 25 5.32 -8.02 25.61
C TYR A 25 4.93 -8.13 24.14
N ALA A 26 3.70 -8.52 23.80
CA ALA A 26 3.31 -8.74 22.41
C ALA A 26 2.89 -7.46 21.67
N ASP A 27 2.50 -6.40 22.37
CA ASP A 27 1.95 -5.16 21.79
C ASP A 27 2.99 -4.07 21.46
N GLU A 28 4.18 -4.12 22.02
CA GLU A 28 5.19 -3.05 21.90
C GLU A 28 5.71 -2.84 20.47
N PRO A 29 6.09 -3.88 19.69
CA PRO A 29 6.61 -3.68 18.35
C PRO A 29 5.58 -3.10 17.37
N ALA A 30 4.30 -3.50 17.49
CA ALA A 30 3.21 -2.97 16.67
C ALA A 30 2.96 -1.48 16.96
N LYS A 31 3.02 -1.07 18.24
CA LYS A 31 2.93 0.35 18.64
C LYS A 31 4.06 1.20 18.05
N TRP A 32 5.27 0.65 17.94
CA TRP A 32 6.36 1.36 17.28
C TRP A 32 6.11 1.57 15.80
N LEU A 33 5.51 0.61 15.09
CA LEU A 33 5.13 0.77 13.69
C LEU A 33 4.01 1.82 13.53
N GLU A 34 3.03 1.84 14.43
CA GLU A 34 1.99 2.86 14.46
C GLU A 34 2.57 4.26 14.70
N ARG A 35 3.45 4.40 15.71
CA ARG A 35 4.16 5.67 16.01
C ARG A 35 5.02 6.13 14.83
N MET A 36 5.70 5.20 14.14
CA MET A 36 6.50 5.50 12.95
C MET A 36 5.62 6.03 11.82
N ASN A 37 4.51 5.37 11.51
CA ASN A 37 3.58 5.82 10.48
C ASN A 37 2.96 7.18 10.83
N HIS A 38 2.64 7.39 12.11
CA HIS A 38 2.19 8.69 12.59
C HIS A 38 3.26 9.77 12.41
N ALA A 39 4.51 9.49 12.79
CA ALA A 39 5.62 10.44 12.64
C ALA A 39 5.87 10.82 11.17
N LEU A 40 5.87 9.85 10.25
CA LEU A 40 6.06 10.08 8.82
C LEU A 40 4.98 10.98 8.21
N THR A 41 3.76 10.91 8.74
CA THR A 41 2.59 11.62 8.19
C THR A 41 2.26 12.92 8.89
N THR A 42 2.85 13.22 10.05
CA THR A 42 2.50 14.41 10.85
C THR A 42 3.67 15.32 11.18
N LEU A 43 4.90 14.82 11.17
CA LEU A 43 6.06 15.64 11.48
C LEU A 43 6.51 16.46 10.27
N ASN A 44 6.94 17.69 10.52
CA ASN A 44 7.69 18.45 9.53
C ASN A 44 9.16 18.08 9.62
N TYR A 45 9.77 17.69 8.52
CA TYR A 45 11.18 17.29 8.51
C TYR A 45 11.88 17.59 7.19
N ASP A 46 13.20 17.70 7.25
CA ASP A 46 14.08 17.66 6.10
C ASP A 46 15.22 16.67 6.34
N GLY A 47 15.75 16.12 5.26
CA GLY A 47 16.84 15.17 5.36
C GLY A 47 17.44 14.81 4.02
N THR A 48 18.56 14.09 4.12
CA THR A 48 19.24 13.47 2.99
C THR A 48 19.39 11.98 3.28
N PHE A 49 19.08 11.15 2.31
CA PHE A 49 19.17 9.70 2.46
C PHE A 49 19.78 9.04 1.22
N ALA A 50 20.40 7.90 1.44
CA ALA A 50 20.83 6.98 0.40
C ALA A 50 19.72 5.94 0.19
N HIS A 51 19.32 5.75 -1.05
CA HIS A 51 18.45 4.68 -1.50
C HIS A 51 19.28 3.68 -2.31
N TRP A 52 19.33 2.43 -1.87
CA TRP A 52 19.99 1.33 -2.55
C TRP A 52 18.95 0.34 -3.05
N GLU A 53 18.97 0.07 -4.35
CA GLU A 53 18.07 -0.86 -5.01
C GLU A 53 18.74 -1.43 -6.26
N GLY A 54 18.65 -2.75 -6.47
CA GLY A 54 19.13 -3.40 -7.69
C GLY A 54 20.61 -3.15 -8.00
N GLY A 55 21.46 -2.99 -6.97
CA GLY A 55 22.90 -2.71 -7.11
C GLY A 55 23.23 -1.24 -7.38
N ARG A 56 22.24 -0.33 -7.40
CA ARG A 56 22.42 1.11 -7.57
C ARG A 56 22.22 1.82 -6.25
N VAL A 57 22.96 2.91 -6.06
CA VAL A 57 22.79 3.82 -4.93
C VAL A 57 22.43 5.19 -5.49
N GLU A 58 21.34 5.75 -5.00
CA GLU A 58 20.93 7.12 -5.30
C GLU A 58 20.89 7.92 -4.00
N MET A 59 21.48 9.11 -4.03
CA MET A 59 21.39 10.07 -2.92
C MET A 59 20.25 11.03 -3.21
N LEU A 60 19.35 11.19 -2.23
CA LEU A 60 18.14 12.00 -2.36
C LEU A 60 18.02 12.96 -1.18
N SER A 61 17.52 14.16 -1.44
CA SER A 61 17.11 15.12 -0.40
C SER A 61 15.60 15.18 -0.36
N ILE A 62 15.04 15.15 0.85
CA ILE A 62 13.59 15.29 1.07
C ILE A 62 13.29 16.44 2.00
N ILE A 63 12.21 17.13 1.70
CA ILE A 63 11.52 18.10 2.56
C ILE A 63 10.07 17.67 2.66
N HIS A 64 9.55 17.54 3.88
CA HIS A 64 8.16 17.16 4.15
C HIS A 64 7.54 18.13 5.15
N ARG A 65 6.36 18.64 4.82
CA ARG A 65 5.57 19.53 5.68
C ARG A 65 4.12 19.09 5.70
N VAL A 66 3.54 19.10 6.88
CA VAL A 66 2.09 19.00 7.08
C VAL A 66 1.60 20.27 7.73
N GLU A 67 0.67 20.96 7.08
CA GLU A 67 0.05 22.18 7.56
C GLU A 67 -1.44 22.15 7.24
N ASP A 68 -2.27 22.32 8.25
CA ASP A 68 -3.75 22.24 8.14
C ASP A 68 -4.25 20.98 7.43
N GLY A 69 -3.60 19.83 7.70
CA GLY A 69 -3.93 18.54 7.09
C GLY A 69 -3.50 18.41 5.61
N THR A 70 -2.84 19.42 5.06
CA THR A 70 -2.30 19.40 3.70
C THR A 70 -0.83 19.00 3.72
N VAL A 71 -0.46 18.04 2.91
CA VAL A 71 0.92 17.56 2.76
C VAL A 71 1.59 18.33 1.62
N ALA A 72 2.78 18.89 1.89
CA ALA A 72 3.72 19.39 0.88
C ALA A 72 5.04 18.63 1.01
N GLU A 73 5.55 18.15 -0.13
CA GLU A 73 6.80 17.39 -0.17
C GLU A 73 7.65 17.80 -1.36
N ARG A 74 8.95 17.79 -1.18
CA ARG A 74 9.91 17.93 -2.27
C ARG A 74 11.00 16.90 -2.13
N LEU A 75 11.19 16.09 -3.17
CA LEU A 75 12.24 15.10 -3.29
C LEU A 75 13.15 15.49 -4.43
N VAL A 76 14.45 15.56 -4.19
CA VAL A 76 15.47 15.99 -5.17
C VAL A 76 16.54 14.93 -5.27
N SER A 77 16.83 14.48 -6.49
CA SER A 77 18.00 13.63 -6.75
C SER A 77 19.29 14.43 -6.66
N LEU A 78 20.27 13.92 -5.93
CA LEU A 78 21.57 14.54 -5.73
C LEU A 78 22.66 13.97 -6.65
N ASP A 79 22.26 13.20 -7.66
CA ASP A 79 23.15 12.58 -8.65
C ASP A 79 23.60 13.54 -9.79
N GLY A 80 23.16 14.79 -9.74
CA GLY A 80 23.42 15.80 -10.76
C GLY A 80 22.41 15.82 -11.91
N SER A 81 21.44 14.92 -11.96
CA SER A 81 20.39 14.90 -13.00
C SER A 81 19.42 16.07 -12.90
N GLY A 82 19.33 16.70 -11.74
CA GLY A 82 18.37 17.77 -11.46
C GLY A 82 16.92 17.28 -11.40
N ARG A 83 16.68 15.99 -11.26
CA ARG A 83 15.32 15.44 -11.12
C ARG A 83 14.71 15.86 -9.77
N GLU A 84 13.52 16.41 -9.85
CA GLU A 84 12.76 16.82 -8.66
C GLU A 84 11.32 16.34 -8.75
N PHE A 85 10.77 15.97 -7.59
CA PHE A 85 9.37 15.62 -7.40
C PHE A 85 8.79 16.54 -6.34
N ILE A 86 7.80 17.34 -6.72
CA ILE A 86 7.15 18.28 -5.81
C ILE A 86 5.68 17.93 -5.71
N ARG A 87 5.26 17.60 -4.49
CA ARG A 87 3.86 17.39 -4.15
C ARG A 87 3.32 18.60 -3.41
N THR A 88 2.12 19.02 -3.76
CA THR A 88 1.36 20.02 -3.00
C THR A 88 -0.10 19.58 -2.99
N GLY A 89 -0.58 19.10 -1.85
CA GLY A 89 -1.90 18.50 -1.71
C GLY A 89 -2.08 17.30 -2.65
N SER A 90 -3.03 17.38 -3.57
CA SER A 90 -3.33 16.32 -4.54
C SER A 90 -2.57 16.43 -5.87
N SER A 91 -1.65 17.37 -6.01
CA SER A 91 -0.85 17.55 -7.22
C SER A 91 0.58 17.05 -6.99
N LEU A 92 1.06 16.15 -7.84
CA LEU A 92 2.45 15.74 -7.94
C LEU A 92 3.03 16.27 -9.25
N THR A 93 4.11 17.06 -9.15
CA THR A 93 4.85 17.58 -10.31
C THR A 93 6.22 16.93 -10.36
N CYS A 94 6.50 16.23 -11.45
CA CYS A 94 7.79 15.57 -11.70
C CYS A 94 8.58 16.40 -12.72
N TYR A 95 9.73 16.91 -12.33
CA TYR A 95 10.66 17.64 -13.18
C TYR A 95 11.72 16.67 -13.69
N LEU A 96 11.80 16.49 -15.01
CA LEU A 96 12.68 15.54 -15.69
C LEU A 96 13.59 16.29 -16.69
N PRO A 97 14.69 16.92 -16.22
CA PRO A 97 15.54 17.79 -17.04
C PRO A 97 16.14 17.05 -18.25
N ASP A 98 16.58 15.81 -18.06
CA ASP A 98 17.16 14.99 -19.13
C ASP A 98 16.21 14.78 -20.32
N ARG A 99 14.91 14.86 -20.08
CA ARG A 99 13.86 14.69 -21.09
C ARG A 99 13.23 16.02 -21.53
N HIS A 100 13.63 17.12 -20.92
CA HIS A 100 12.98 18.45 -21.07
C HIS A 100 11.46 18.36 -20.87
N VAL A 101 11.02 17.63 -19.83
CA VAL A 101 9.60 17.36 -19.53
C VAL A 101 9.29 17.71 -18.09
N VAL A 102 8.13 18.34 -17.89
CA VAL A 102 7.45 18.43 -16.60
C VAL A 102 6.16 17.63 -16.70
N LEU A 103 6.03 16.62 -15.84
CA LEU A 103 4.82 15.81 -15.74
C LEU A 103 4.04 16.26 -14.50
N VAL A 104 2.76 16.57 -14.68
CA VAL A 104 1.85 16.92 -13.59
C VAL A 104 0.76 15.85 -13.48
N GLU A 105 0.69 15.23 -12.32
CA GLU A 105 -0.26 14.15 -12.02
C GLU A 105 -1.14 14.52 -10.83
N ARG A 106 -2.39 14.06 -10.83
CA ARG A 106 -3.24 14.08 -9.66
C ARG A 106 -3.06 12.79 -8.86
N THR A 107 -2.71 12.93 -7.59
CA THR A 107 -2.54 11.80 -6.67
C THR A 107 -3.40 12.02 -5.42
N PRO A 108 -3.81 10.97 -4.72
CA PRO A 108 -4.49 11.14 -3.43
C PRO A 108 -3.64 11.98 -2.48
N ALA A 109 -4.25 12.99 -1.85
CA ALA A 109 -3.55 14.00 -1.03
C ALA A 109 -2.82 13.43 0.20
N LYS A 110 -3.14 12.20 0.60
CA LYS A 110 -2.61 11.57 1.82
C LYS A 110 -1.44 10.60 1.59
N ILE A 111 -1.00 10.39 0.35
CA ILE A 111 0.09 9.47 0.05
C ILE A 111 1.40 10.25 0.06
N SER A 112 2.28 10.04 1.05
CA SER A 112 3.63 10.61 1.09
C SER A 112 4.56 9.95 0.07
N LEU A 113 5.57 10.69 -0.42
CA LEU A 113 6.63 10.15 -1.30
C LEU A 113 7.49 9.09 -0.59
N LEU A 114 7.53 9.10 0.74
CA LEU A 114 8.13 8.05 1.57
C LEU A 114 7.08 7.12 2.21
N SER A 115 5.83 7.14 1.75
CA SER A 115 4.82 6.20 2.22
C SER A 115 5.02 4.83 1.56
N GLY A 116 4.74 3.78 2.29
CA GLY A 116 4.93 2.40 1.83
C GLY A 116 5.39 1.50 2.97
N PHE A 117 5.55 2.07 4.17
CA PHE A 117 5.87 1.25 5.34
C PHE A 117 4.63 0.50 5.85
N PRO A 118 4.83 -0.72 6.35
CA PRO A 118 3.74 -1.59 6.74
C PRO A 118 2.85 -0.92 7.82
N ALA A 119 1.57 -0.77 7.50
CA ALA A 119 0.55 -0.51 8.51
C ALA A 119 0.09 -1.87 9.04
N VAL A 120 0.52 -2.21 10.25
CA VAL A 120 0.19 -3.50 10.85
C VAL A 120 -1.02 -3.34 11.76
N ASN A 121 -2.02 -4.19 11.52
CA ASN A 121 -3.19 -4.37 12.37
C ASN A 121 -3.35 -5.86 12.72
N ASP A 122 -4.35 -6.22 13.50
CA ASP A 122 -4.59 -7.61 13.92
C ASP A 122 -4.79 -8.59 12.75
N GLN A 123 -5.27 -8.11 11.60
CA GLN A 123 -5.46 -8.94 10.41
C GLN A 123 -4.12 -9.21 9.74
N THR A 124 -3.28 -8.18 9.56
CA THR A 124 -1.95 -8.31 8.95
C THR A 124 -0.98 -9.08 9.85
N ALA A 125 -1.10 -8.95 11.17
CA ALA A 125 -0.27 -9.67 12.15
C ALA A 125 -0.34 -11.21 12.02
N ARG A 126 -1.41 -11.74 11.41
CA ARG A 126 -1.53 -13.19 11.14
C ARG A 126 -0.53 -13.69 10.10
N PHE A 127 -0.11 -12.82 9.19
CA PHE A 127 0.75 -13.17 8.05
C PHE A 127 2.20 -12.71 8.24
N TYR A 128 2.48 -11.97 9.31
CA TYR A 128 3.82 -11.48 9.62
C TYR A 128 4.22 -11.81 11.06
N ASP A 129 5.50 -12.07 11.25
CA ASP A 129 6.14 -12.17 12.56
C ASP A 129 6.78 -10.82 12.88
N ILE A 130 6.25 -10.12 13.88
CA ILE A 130 6.66 -8.75 14.22
C ILE A 130 7.37 -8.79 15.55
N LYS A 131 8.63 -8.34 15.57
CA LYS A 131 9.49 -8.41 16.77
C LYS A 131 10.33 -7.16 16.92
N GLU A 132 10.51 -6.70 18.15
CA GLU A 132 11.66 -5.88 18.52
C GLU A 132 12.84 -6.81 18.76
N VAL A 133 13.83 -6.73 17.87
CA VAL A 133 15.01 -7.61 17.93
C VAL A 133 16.03 -7.06 18.91
N ALA A 134 16.23 -5.73 18.90
CA ALA A 134 17.22 -5.07 19.73
C ALA A 134 16.97 -3.56 19.83
N ARG A 135 17.52 -2.95 20.87
CA ARG A 135 17.77 -1.50 20.92
C ARG A 135 19.23 -1.26 20.55
N VAL A 136 19.47 -0.51 19.49
CA VAL A 136 20.81 -0.26 18.95
C VAL A 136 21.04 1.22 18.69
N ARG A 137 22.31 1.63 18.70
CA ARG A 137 22.65 2.99 18.27
C ARG A 137 22.86 3.03 16.75
N PHE A 138 22.15 3.93 16.09
CA PHE A 138 22.32 4.20 14.68
C PHE A 138 22.47 5.71 14.45
N ASN A 139 23.49 6.16 13.72
CA ASN A 139 23.80 7.59 13.52
C ASN A 139 23.80 8.40 14.84
N ARG A 140 24.38 7.86 15.92
CA ARG A 140 24.46 8.44 17.28
C ARG A 140 23.10 8.56 18.00
N ARG A 141 22.01 8.07 17.41
CA ARG A 141 20.68 8.03 18.00
C ARG A 141 20.37 6.64 18.54
N SER A 142 19.59 6.58 19.60
CA SER A 142 19.01 5.33 20.10
C SER A 142 17.88 4.91 19.18
N THR A 143 17.86 3.67 18.75
CA THR A 143 16.83 3.14 17.85
C THR A 143 16.30 1.79 18.30
N HIS A 144 15.04 1.56 18.00
CA HIS A 144 14.40 0.25 18.07
C HIS A 144 14.58 -0.46 16.73
N LEU A 145 15.18 -1.63 16.72
CA LEU A 145 15.24 -2.50 15.56
C LEU A 145 14.02 -3.40 15.56
N ILE A 146 13.04 -3.02 14.73
CA ILE A 146 11.82 -3.79 14.54
C ILE A 146 11.95 -4.61 13.26
N THR A 147 11.54 -5.88 13.32
CA THR A 147 11.42 -6.74 12.14
C THR A 147 9.95 -7.07 11.90
N VAL A 148 9.56 -7.05 10.63
CA VAL A 148 8.24 -7.48 10.14
C VAL A 148 8.52 -8.52 9.07
N MET A 149 8.62 -9.79 9.46
CA MET A 149 9.01 -10.87 8.56
C MET A 149 7.79 -11.69 8.13
N PRO A 150 7.65 -12.02 6.85
CA PRO A 150 6.51 -12.79 6.37
C PRO A 150 6.56 -14.22 6.92
N ARG A 151 5.37 -14.80 7.16
CA ARG A 151 5.21 -16.22 7.54
C ARG A 151 5.08 -17.15 6.35
N ASP A 152 5.02 -16.58 5.13
CA ASP A 152 4.91 -17.31 3.87
C ASP A 152 5.84 -16.72 2.79
N GLN A 153 5.77 -17.25 1.59
CA GLN A 153 6.63 -16.90 0.46
C GLN A 153 6.03 -15.81 -0.46
N TYR A 154 4.84 -15.31 -0.16
CA TYR A 154 4.10 -14.43 -1.07
C TYR A 154 4.35 -12.94 -0.85
N ARG A 155 5.17 -12.56 0.12
CA ARG A 155 5.42 -11.17 0.50
C ARG A 155 6.84 -10.96 0.96
N TYR A 156 7.26 -9.70 0.96
CA TYR A 156 8.55 -9.30 1.51
C TYR A 156 8.43 -8.95 2.99
N GLY A 157 9.56 -8.92 3.67
CA GLY A 157 9.68 -8.48 5.05
C GLY A 157 10.44 -7.18 5.16
N TYR A 158 10.41 -6.59 6.37
CA TYR A 158 11.07 -5.33 6.67
C TYR A 158 11.96 -5.45 7.91
N ARG A 159 13.08 -4.70 7.89
CA ARG A 159 13.86 -4.36 9.08
C ARG A 159 13.90 -2.84 9.20
N LEU A 160 13.48 -2.32 10.35
CA LEU A 160 13.23 -0.90 10.56
C LEU A 160 14.01 -0.44 11.79
N TRP A 161 14.88 0.56 11.62
CA TRP A 161 15.59 1.25 12.72
C TRP A 161 14.82 2.53 13.02
N ILE A 162 13.98 2.48 14.04
CA ILE A 162 13.06 3.55 14.41
C ILE A 162 13.68 4.36 15.55
N ASP A 163 13.83 5.66 15.36
CA ASP A 163 14.40 6.58 16.35
C ASP A 163 13.53 6.64 17.61
N ASP A 164 14.13 6.41 18.77
CA ASP A 164 13.44 6.36 20.07
C ASP A 164 12.73 7.68 20.41
N SER A 165 13.32 8.82 20.03
CA SER A 165 12.81 10.15 20.37
C SER A 165 11.73 10.67 19.46
N THR A 166 11.80 10.39 18.15
CA THR A 166 10.91 10.96 17.13
C THR A 166 10.01 9.94 16.47
N ALA A 167 10.27 8.65 16.66
CA ALA A 167 9.69 7.53 15.94
C ALA A 167 9.93 7.56 14.41
N MET A 168 10.82 8.41 13.91
CA MET A 168 11.18 8.42 12.49
C MET A 168 12.04 7.20 12.13
N PRO A 169 11.82 6.55 10.96
CA PRO A 169 12.71 5.50 10.48
C PRO A 169 14.01 6.11 9.97
N LEU A 170 15.13 5.78 10.63
CA LEU A 170 16.45 6.25 10.22
C LEU A 170 17.08 5.33 9.16
N LYS A 171 16.70 4.06 9.18
CA LYS A 171 17.08 3.06 8.19
C LYS A 171 15.95 2.08 8.00
N THR A 172 15.69 1.71 6.75
CA THR A 172 14.75 0.66 6.39
C THR A 172 15.40 -0.32 5.43
N GLN A 173 15.04 -1.58 5.54
CA GLN A 173 15.44 -2.63 4.61
C GLN A 173 14.21 -3.44 4.23
N LEU A 174 14.00 -3.61 2.93
CA LEU A 174 13.10 -4.61 2.37
C LEU A 174 13.88 -5.91 2.19
N CYS A 175 13.33 -7.02 2.65
CA CYS A 175 14.00 -8.31 2.65
C CYS A 175 13.12 -9.39 1.99
N ASP A 176 13.77 -10.33 1.31
CA ASP A 176 13.08 -11.54 0.84
C ASP A 176 12.78 -12.51 2.02
N ALA A 177 12.13 -13.63 1.73
CA ALA A 177 11.79 -14.66 2.72
C ALA A 177 13.02 -15.31 3.37
N HIS A 178 14.20 -15.20 2.77
CA HIS A 178 15.48 -15.71 3.30
C HIS A 178 16.22 -14.65 4.13
N GLY A 179 15.68 -13.43 4.20
CA GLY A 179 16.28 -12.30 4.91
C GLY A 179 17.36 -11.56 4.10
N ASN A 180 17.51 -11.85 2.80
CA ASN A 180 18.40 -11.07 1.93
C ASN A 180 17.80 -9.70 1.67
N VAL A 181 18.64 -8.65 1.75
CA VAL A 181 18.20 -7.28 1.49
C VAL A 181 18.03 -7.06 -0.01
N ILE A 182 16.85 -6.60 -0.42
CA ILE A 182 16.51 -6.28 -1.82
C ILE A 182 16.56 -4.77 -2.07
N GLU A 183 16.16 -4.00 -1.05
CA GLU A 183 16.14 -2.55 -1.07
C GLU A 183 16.52 -2.00 0.29
N GLN A 184 17.15 -0.84 0.32
CA GLN A 184 17.52 -0.18 1.57
C GLN A 184 17.45 1.33 1.42
N LEU A 185 16.85 1.98 2.44
CA LEU A 185 16.90 3.43 2.61
C LEU A 185 17.63 3.74 3.92
N VAL A 186 18.56 4.71 3.88
CA VAL A 186 19.36 5.12 5.04
C VAL A 186 19.45 6.63 5.08
N PHE A 187 18.90 7.26 6.12
CA PHE A 187 19.11 8.69 6.34
C PHE A 187 20.54 8.98 6.77
N ALA A 188 21.26 9.75 5.95
CA ALA A 188 22.55 10.33 6.31
C ALA A 188 22.38 11.45 7.35
N ASN A 189 21.35 12.26 7.17
CA ASN A 189 20.89 13.23 8.17
C ASN A 189 19.36 13.35 8.12
N LEU A 190 18.76 13.65 9.27
CA LEU A 190 17.33 13.89 9.41
C LEU A 190 17.12 14.94 10.51
N ARG A 191 16.36 15.98 10.20
CA ARG A 191 16.05 17.08 11.12
C ARG A 191 14.55 17.28 11.17
N ILE A 192 14.00 17.26 12.38
CA ILE A 192 12.63 17.66 12.64
C ILE A 192 12.57 19.20 12.68
N ARG A 193 11.56 19.78 12.05
CA ARG A 193 11.38 21.23 11.90
C ARG A 193 10.10 21.68 12.57
N SER A 194 10.13 22.84 13.22
CA SER A 194 8.91 23.50 13.69
C SER A 194 8.17 24.20 12.57
N HIS A 195 8.90 24.72 11.57
CA HIS A 195 8.35 25.41 10.43
C HIS A 195 9.19 25.18 9.17
N ILE A 196 8.54 25.04 8.02
CA ILE A 196 9.16 24.95 6.69
C ILE A 196 8.42 25.94 5.77
N PRO A 197 9.11 26.94 5.20
CA PRO A 197 8.46 27.97 4.39
C PRO A 197 8.04 27.44 3.01
N ASP A 198 7.04 28.07 2.38
CA ASP A 198 6.56 27.70 1.04
C ASP A 198 7.65 27.75 -0.04
N SER A 199 8.64 28.63 0.13
CA SER A 199 9.78 28.72 -0.79
C SER A 199 10.59 27.43 -0.88
N ALA A 200 10.55 26.55 0.15
CA ALA A 200 11.23 25.26 0.15
C ALA A 200 10.65 24.26 -0.86
N PHE A 201 9.40 24.47 -1.30
CA PHE A 201 8.70 23.63 -2.27
C PHE A 201 8.71 24.20 -3.69
N ARG A 202 9.54 25.19 -3.97
CA ARG A 202 9.75 25.69 -5.33
C ARG A 202 10.81 24.84 -6.04
N PRO A 203 10.66 24.58 -7.36
CA PRO A 203 11.69 23.88 -8.12
C PRO A 203 12.99 24.66 -8.13
N SER A 204 14.14 23.97 -8.06
CA SER A 204 15.45 24.61 -8.12
C SER A 204 15.96 24.79 -9.55
N ILE A 205 15.29 24.19 -10.54
CA ILE A 205 15.66 24.22 -11.94
C ILE A 205 14.79 25.18 -12.75
N SER A 206 15.35 25.75 -13.83
CA SER A 206 14.57 26.46 -14.84
C SER A 206 13.83 25.49 -15.72
N THR A 207 12.56 25.74 -15.98
CA THR A 207 11.71 24.94 -16.86
C THR A 207 11.46 25.62 -18.22
N THR A 208 12.28 26.62 -18.55
CA THR A 208 12.20 27.32 -19.86
C THR A 208 12.45 26.32 -20.99
N GLY A 209 11.51 26.21 -21.92
CA GLY A 209 11.59 25.27 -23.04
C GLY A 209 11.19 23.82 -22.71
N PHE A 210 10.73 23.55 -21.48
CA PHE A 210 10.23 22.22 -21.13
C PHE A 210 8.82 22.02 -21.67
N ARG A 211 8.54 20.77 -22.08
CA ARG A 211 7.20 20.33 -22.45
C ARG A 211 6.41 19.92 -21.19
N TRP A 212 5.28 20.53 -20.98
CA TRP A 212 4.39 20.23 -19.85
C TRP A 212 3.37 19.16 -20.27
N LEU A 213 3.37 18.04 -19.58
CA LEU A 213 2.40 16.96 -19.73
C LEU A 213 1.53 16.92 -18.48
N ARG A 214 0.22 16.90 -18.67
CA ARG A 214 -0.73 16.74 -17.57
C ARG A 214 -1.48 15.45 -17.77
N THR A 215 -1.46 14.63 -16.73
CA THR A 215 -2.27 13.42 -16.66
C THR A 215 -3.37 13.70 -15.65
N ASP A 216 -4.50 14.23 -16.13
CA ASP A 216 -5.70 14.22 -15.31
C ASP A 216 -6.16 12.76 -15.24
N PRO A 217 -6.47 12.21 -14.05
CA PRO A 217 -7.12 10.92 -13.98
C PRO A 217 -8.40 11.05 -14.83
N PRO A 218 -8.67 10.12 -15.74
CA PRO A 218 -9.92 10.13 -16.46
C PRO A 218 -11.04 10.26 -15.42
N PRO A 219 -12.06 11.08 -15.66
CA PRO A 219 -13.21 11.12 -14.78
C PRO A 219 -13.65 9.67 -14.60
N LEU A 220 -13.85 9.24 -13.36
CA LEU A 220 -14.48 7.96 -13.05
C LEU A 220 -15.88 8.02 -13.68
N LYS A 221 -15.96 7.82 -14.97
CA LYS A 221 -17.23 7.49 -15.59
C LYS A 221 -17.50 6.08 -15.09
N GLU A 222 -18.39 5.98 -14.12
CA GLU A 222 -19.22 4.79 -13.96
C GLU A 222 -19.97 4.56 -15.28
N THR A 223 -19.26 4.24 -16.33
CA THR A 223 -19.84 3.58 -17.49
C THR A 223 -20.03 2.13 -17.05
N ALA A 224 -21.05 1.92 -16.24
CA ALA A 224 -21.72 0.64 -16.18
C ALA A 224 -22.30 0.39 -17.59
N SER A 225 -21.41 0.02 -18.52
CA SER A 225 -21.85 -0.68 -19.73
C SER A 225 -22.53 -1.94 -19.22
N ARG A 226 -23.82 -2.08 -19.48
CA ARG A 226 -24.61 -3.26 -19.06
C ARG A 226 -24.04 -4.59 -19.54
N ASN A 227 -22.99 -4.57 -20.36
CA ASN A 227 -22.29 -5.74 -20.91
C ASN A 227 -20.78 -5.73 -20.59
N ALA A 228 -20.30 -4.95 -19.59
CA ALA A 228 -18.90 -4.96 -19.23
C ALA A 228 -18.57 -6.29 -18.53
N THR A 229 -17.56 -6.99 -19.03
CA THR A 229 -16.99 -8.16 -18.35
C THR A 229 -16.50 -7.74 -16.97
N VAL A 230 -16.97 -8.41 -15.94
CA VAL A 230 -16.52 -8.19 -14.58
C VAL A 230 -15.35 -9.15 -14.30
N TRP A 231 -14.19 -8.59 -13.91
CA TRP A 231 -13.01 -9.38 -13.62
C TRP A 231 -12.83 -9.57 -12.11
N ASN A 232 -12.40 -10.77 -11.71
CA ASN A 232 -12.08 -11.10 -10.33
C ASN A 232 -10.94 -12.14 -10.30
N ALA A 233 -10.34 -12.37 -9.14
CA ALA A 233 -9.42 -13.48 -8.93
C ALA A 233 -10.12 -14.59 -8.14
N ASP A 234 -10.10 -15.83 -8.66
CA ASP A 234 -10.74 -16.98 -7.99
C ASP A 234 -9.90 -17.53 -6.83
N ARG A 235 -8.60 -17.25 -6.84
CA ARG A 235 -7.66 -17.63 -5.78
C ARG A 235 -6.71 -16.48 -5.49
N LEU A 236 -6.40 -16.27 -4.22
CA LEU A 236 -5.45 -15.25 -3.77
C LEU A 236 -4.50 -15.88 -2.75
N PRO A 237 -3.26 -15.37 -2.64
CA PRO A 237 -2.42 -15.73 -1.51
C PRO A 237 -3.11 -15.41 -0.18
N PRO A 238 -2.84 -16.16 0.90
CA PRO A 238 -3.50 -15.95 2.19
C PRO A 238 -3.43 -14.48 2.63
N GLY A 239 -4.58 -13.89 3.02
CA GLY A 239 -4.69 -12.51 3.47
C GLY A 239 -4.85 -11.45 2.39
N PHE A 240 -4.55 -11.75 1.14
CA PHE A 240 -4.83 -10.82 0.05
C PHE A 240 -6.33 -10.76 -0.24
N HIS A 241 -6.82 -9.56 -0.49
CA HIS A 241 -8.20 -9.28 -0.89
C HIS A 241 -8.24 -8.11 -1.85
N MET A 242 -9.28 -8.02 -2.64
CA MET A 242 -9.48 -6.91 -3.57
C MET A 242 -9.93 -5.66 -2.83
N THR A 243 -9.28 -4.53 -3.13
CA THR A 243 -9.63 -3.22 -2.53
C THR A 243 -10.05 -2.19 -3.57
N VAL A 244 -9.63 -2.36 -4.82
CA VAL A 244 -9.99 -1.46 -5.92
C VAL A 244 -10.41 -2.29 -7.12
N ARG A 245 -11.51 -1.83 -7.76
CA ARG A 245 -11.92 -2.22 -9.11
C ARG A 245 -12.36 -0.96 -9.83
N ALA A 246 -11.67 -0.59 -10.89
CA ALA A 246 -11.96 0.61 -11.66
C ALA A 246 -11.61 0.42 -13.13
N ALA A 247 -12.43 0.95 -14.03
CA ALA A 247 -12.04 1.09 -15.42
C ALA A 247 -11.15 2.32 -15.59
N GLN A 248 -10.02 2.18 -16.26
CA GLN A 248 -9.06 3.25 -16.50
C GLN A 248 -8.69 3.33 -17.99
N ILE A 249 -8.34 4.52 -18.44
CA ILE A 249 -7.75 4.73 -19.75
C ILE A 249 -6.26 4.99 -19.55
N MET A 250 -5.43 4.05 -20.00
CA MET A 250 -3.97 4.21 -19.95
C MET A 250 -3.51 5.09 -21.12
N PRO A 251 -2.53 5.98 -20.91
CA PRO A 251 -1.91 6.73 -22.01
C PRO A 251 -1.23 5.78 -23.00
N GLY A 252 -1.56 5.88 -24.27
CA GLY A 252 -1.04 5.00 -25.33
C GLY A 252 -1.79 3.68 -25.48
N PRO A 253 -1.38 2.79 -26.43
CA PRO A 253 -1.97 1.47 -26.52
C PRO A 253 -1.66 0.65 -25.25
N PRO A 254 -2.62 -0.08 -24.71
CA PRO A 254 -3.86 -0.57 -25.32
C PRO A 254 -5.12 0.26 -25.07
N GLY A 255 -5.05 1.46 -24.48
CA GLY A 255 -6.23 2.29 -24.24
C GLY A 255 -6.96 1.93 -22.93
N ALA A 256 -8.19 1.44 -23.02
CA ALA A 256 -8.99 1.10 -21.84
C ALA A 256 -8.51 -0.20 -21.18
N VAL A 257 -8.41 -0.17 -19.85
CA VAL A 257 -8.07 -1.32 -19.02
C VAL A 257 -8.97 -1.36 -17.78
N ASP A 258 -9.28 -2.56 -17.32
CA ASP A 258 -9.82 -2.75 -15.97
C ASP A 258 -8.65 -2.86 -14.99
N HIS A 259 -8.65 -2.04 -13.96
CA HIS A 259 -7.64 -2.00 -12.90
C HIS A 259 -8.20 -2.60 -11.63
N LEU A 260 -7.57 -3.66 -11.15
CA LEU A 260 -7.87 -4.32 -9.89
C LEU A 260 -6.67 -4.14 -8.96
N VAL A 261 -6.92 -3.92 -7.68
CA VAL A 261 -5.85 -3.88 -6.66
C VAL A 261 -6.14 -4.91 -5.59
N PHE A 262 -5.17 -5.77 -5.36
CA PHE A 262 -5.18 -6.78 -4.30
C PHE A 262 -4.13 -6.42 -3.26
N THR A 263 -4.49 -6.48 -1.98
CA THR A 263 -3.58 -6.17 -0.87
C THR A 263 -3.86 -7.04 0.34
N ASP A 264 -2.83 -7.25 1.17
CA ASP A 264 -2.96 -7.83 2.51
C ASP A 264 -2.88 -6.77 3.61
N GLY A 265 -2.83 -5.48 3.22
CA GLY A 265 -2.67 -4.32 4.10
C GLY A 265 -1.22 -3.85 4.22
N VAL A 266 -0.23 -4.65 3.80
CA VAL A 266 1.20 -4.31 3.76
C VAL A 266 1.71 -4.33 2.33
N ALA A 267 1.53 -5.45 1.64
CA ALA A 267 1.89 -5.63 0.24
C ALA A 267 0.69 -5.37 -0.67
N SER A 268 0.94 -4.89 -1.89
CA SER A 268 -0.10 -4.62 -2.89
C SER A 268 0.32 -5.09 -4.27
N VAL A 269 -0.66 -5.58 -5.04
CA VAL A 269 -0.51 -5.97 -6.44
C VAL A 269 -1.60 -5.30 -7.25
N SER A 270 -1.20 -4.50 -8.24
CA SER A 270 -2.08 -3.94 -9.26
C SER A 270 -2.19 -4.90 -10.43
N VAL A 271 -3.41 -5.16 -10.87
CA VAL A 271 -3.69 -5.99 -12.04
C VAL A 271 -4.44 -5.17 -13.08
N PHE A 272 -3.92 -5.16 -14.29
CA PHE A 272 -4.49 -4.46 -15.44
C PHE A 272 -4.97 -5.50 -16.45
N VAL A 273 -6.26 -5.48 -16.78
CA VAL A 273 -6.86 -6.33 -17.79
C VAL A 273 -7.23 -5.47 -19.00
N GLN A 274 -6.64 -5.76 -20.16
CA GLN A 274 -6.96 -5.03 -21.38
C GLN A 274 -8.37 -5.38 -21.84
N THR A 275 -9.19 -4.37 -22.13
CA THR A 275 -10.57 -4.58 -22.62
C THR A 275 -10.61 -5.08 -24.06
N THR A 276 -9.55 -4.83 -24.83
CA THR A 276 -9.42 -5.32 -26.22
C THR A 276 -8.88 -6.76 -26.21
N GLN A 277 -9.55 -7.65 -26.91
CA GLN A 277 -9.04 -9.02 -27.08
C GLN A 277 -7.80 -9.04 -27.98
N ILE A 278 -6.87 -9.92 -27.66
CA ILE A 278 -5.70 -10.19 -28.46
C ILE A 278 -6.03 -11.37 -29.38
N GLU A 279 -5.79 -11.20 -30.68
CA GLU A 279 -5.83 -12.33 -31.61
C GLU A 279 -4.65 -13.27 -31.30
N VAL A 280 -4.94 -14.40 -30.68
CA VAL A 280 -3.94 -15.45 -30.44
C VAL A 280 -3.80 -16.24 -31.72
N THR A 281 -2.65 -16.13 -32.38
CA THR A 281 -2.35 -16.93 -33.58
C THR A 281 -2.34 -18.41 -33.20
N PRO A 282 -3.10 -19.29 -33.88
CA PRO A 282 -3.10 -20.71 -33.61
C PRO A 282 -1.68 -21.30 -33.70
N GLY A 283 -1.20 -21.95 -32.62
CA GLY A 283 0.12 -22.55 -32.55
C GLY A 283 1.20 -21.72 -31.84
N GLN A 284 0.95 -20.47 -31.51
CA GLN A 284 1.74 -19.71 -30.56
C GLN A 284 1.09 -19.82 -29.17
N GLY A 285 1.84 -20.29 -28.19
CA GLY A 285 1.40 -20.28 -26.79
C GLY A 285 1.14 -18.84 -26.32
N PRO A 286 0.44 -18.66 -25.19
CA PRO A 286 0.20 -17.34 -24.63
C PRO A 286 1.54 -16.61 -24.44
N VAL A 287 1.60 -15.32 -24.87
CA VAL A 287 2.78 -14.49 -24.64
C VAL A 287 2.87 -14.24 -23.13
N VAL A 288 3.78 -14.98 -22.49
CA VAL A 288 4.11 -14.81 -21.08
C VAL A 288 5.33 -13.91 -21.00
N GLU A 289 5.15 -12.74 -20.40
CA GLU A 289 6.22 -11.77 -20.20
C GLU A 289 6.44 -11.58 -18.70
N SER A 290 7.70 -11.56 -18.29
CA SER A 290 8.06 -11.17 -16.94
C SER A 290 9.12 -10.09 -16.97
N ALA A 291 8.99 -9.09 -16.11
CA ALA A 291 9.96 -8.02 -15.96
C ALA A 291 10.19 -7.75 -14.47
N ARG A 292 11.38 -7.25 -14.16
CA ARG A 292 11.73 -6.77 -12.83
C ARG A 292 12.26 -5.36 -12.94
N VAL A 293 11.74 -4.47 -12.09
CA VAL A 293 12.26 -3.11 -11.94
C VAL A 293 12.43 -2.89 -10.43
N GLY A 294 13.67 -2.89 -9.98
CA GLY A 294 13.99 -2.78 -8.55
C GLY A 294 13.44 -3.95 -7.73
N SER A 295 12.67 -3.62 -6.69
CA SER A 295 11.93 -4.55 -5.82
C SER A 295 10.61 -5.04 -6.43
N SER A 296 10.12 -4.36 -7.48
CA SER A 296 8.84 -4.67 -8.13
C SER A 296 9.00 -5.70 -9.23
N TYR A 297 8.04 -6.62 -9.32
CA TYR A 297 7.87 -7.56 -10.41
C TYR A 297 6.62 -7.26 -11.21
N ALA A 298 6.71 -7.46 -12.52
CA ALA A 298 5.59 -7.48 -13.44
C ALA A 298 5.50 -8.86 -14.10
N PHE A 299 4.29 -9.36 -14.27
CA PHE A 299 4.00 -10.60 -14.98
C PHE A 299 2.77 -10.40 -15.85
N SER A 300 2.87 -10.78 -17.12
CA SER A 300 1.77 -10.71 -18.08
C SER A 300 1.43 -12.10 -18.60
N THR A 301 0.14 -12.37 -18.73
CA THR A 301 -0.44 -13.58 -19.31
C THR A 301 -1.68 -13.23 -20.12
N VAL A 302 -2.28 -14.22 -20.76
CA VAL A 302 -3.54 -14.06 -21.49
C VAL A 302 -4.63 -14.92 -20.84
N VAL A 303 -5.75 -14.29 -20.48
CA VAL A 303 -6.91 -14.96 -19.88
C VAL A 303 -8.15 -14.60 -20.73
N ASP A 304 -8.86 -15.61 -21.20
CA ASP A 304 -10.07 -15.44 -22.05
C ASP A 304 -9.87 -14.46 -23.22
N GLY A 305 -8.66 -14.49 -23.84
CA GLY A 305 -8.29 -13.62 -24.95
C GLY A 305 -7.87 -12.20 -24.54
N HIS A 306 -7.83 -11.88 -23.26
CA HIS A 306 -7.41 -10.57 -22.76
C HIS A 306 -6.02 -10.63 -22.14
N LYS A 307 -5.18 -9.62 -22.41
CA LYS A 307 -3.87 -9.49 -21.71
C LYS A 307 -4.11 -9.04 -20.28
N VAL A 308 -3.62 -9.85 -19.34
CA VAL A 308 -3.63 -9.59 -17.91
C VAL A 308 -2.20 -9.29 -17.47
N THR A 309 -1.97 -8.13 -16.87
CA THR A 309 -0.65 -7.74 -16.35
C THR A 309 -0.77 -7.44 -14.87
N ALA A 310 -0.08 -8.23 -14.04
CA ALA A 310 0.05 -7.98 -12.61
C ALA A 310 1.39 -7.32 -12.29
N VAL A 311 1.38 -6.28 -11.46
CA VAL A 311 2.58 -5.53 -11.03
C VAL A 311 2.53 -5.29 -9.54
N GLY A 312 3.62 -5.54 -8.82
CA GLY A 312 3.69 -5.28 -7.39
C GLY A 312 5.08 -5.43 -6.80
N GLU A 313 5.29 -4.78 -5.65
CA GLU A 313 6.47 -4.96 -4.82
C GLU A 313 6.30 -6.20 -3.93
N VAL A 314 6.30 -7.34 -4.57
CA VAL A 314 6.11 -8.67 -3.99
C VAL A 314 7.01 -9.67 -4.74
N PRO A 315 7.26 -10.87 -4.19
CA PRO A 315 7.98 -11.92 -4.92
C PRO A 315 7.35 -12.24 -6.28
N ALA A 316 8.17 -12.59 -7.29
CA ALA A 316 7.73 -12.90 -8.65
C ALA A 316 6.60 -13.93 -8.72
N GLN A 317 6.64 -14.92 -7.84
CA GLN A 317 5.59 -15.96 -7.75
C GLN A 317 4.23 -15.39 -7.35
N THR A 318 4.19 -14.27 -6.60
CA THR A 318 2.94 -13.65 -6.13
C THR A 318 2.24 -12.93 -7.27
N VAL A 319 2.96 -12.11 -8.05
CA VAL A 319 2.37 -11.46 -9.24
C VAL A 319 1.87 -12.50 -10.23
N ARG A 320 2.64 -13.57 -10.43
CA ARG A 320 2.24 -14.70 -11.29
C ARG A 320 0.99 -15.38 -10.76
N PHE A 321 0.98 -15.76 -9.47
CA PHE A 321 -0.16 -16.45 -8.85
C PHE A 321 -1.45 -15.65 -9.00
N ILE A 322 -1.39 -14.33 -8.74
CA ILE A 322 -2.56 -13.45 -8.83
C ILE A 322 -2.99 -13.29 -10.30
N ALA A 323 -2.06 -13.05 -11.23
CA ALA A 323 -2.40 -12.92 -12.66
C ALA A 323 -3.06 -14.18 -13.22
N ASP A 324 -2.50 -15.36 -12.90
CA ASP A 324 -3.03 -16.68 -13.35
C ASP A 324 -4.39 -17.02 -12.70
N SER A 325 -4.77 -16.30 -11.64
CA SER A 325 -6.04 -16.51 -10.91
C SER A 325 -7.16 -15.56 -11.38
N VAL A 326 -6.84 -14.59 -12.25
CA VAL A 326 -7.84 -13.65 -12.79
C VAL A 326 -8.78 -14.39 -13.74
N LYS A 327 -10.07 -14.13 -13.61
CA LYS A 327 -11.13 -14.69 -14.45
C LYS A 327 -12.21 -13.67 -14.73
N ALA A 328 -12.84 -13.82 -15.89
CA ALA A 328 -14.09 -13.14 -16.23
C ALA A 328 -15.24 -13.75 -15.42
N GLU A 329 -15.93 -12.95 -14.62
CA GLU A 329 -17.20 -13.36 -14.03
C GLU A 329 -18.26 -13.38 -15.15
N LYS A 330 -18.82 -14.54 -15.43
CA LYS A 330 -20.01 -14.62 -16.28
C LYS A 330 -21.14 -13.96 -15.51
N THR A 331 -21.61 -12.80 -15.98
CA THR A 331 -22.86 -12.23 -15.47
C THR A 331 -23.95 -13.27 -15.73
N SER A 332 -24.38 -13.98 -14.68
CA SER A 332 -25.57 -14.81 -14.79
C SER A 332 -26.71 -13.86 -15.15
N GLU A 333 -27.30 -14.02 -16.35
CA GLU A 333 -28.57 -13.42 -16.68
C GLU A 333 -29.56 -13.78 -15.57
N SER A 334 -29.81 -12.82 -14.68
CA SER A 334 -30.98 -12.92 -13.81
C SER A 334 -32.19 -12.84 -14.77
N THR A 335 -32.72 -14.00 -15.10
CA THR A 335 -34.05 -14.07 -15.72
C THR A 335 -34.98 -13.22 -14.87
N PRO A 336 -35.57 -12.14 -15.39
CA PRO A 336 -36.53 -11.38 -14.62
C PRO A 336 -37.67 -12.33 -14.23
N ALA A 337 -37.93 -12.43 -12.93
CA ALA A 337 -39.07 -13.19 -12.42
C ALA A 337 -40.32 -12.73 -13.20
N PRO A 338 -41.15 -13.65 -13.68
CA PRO A 338 -42.37 -13.28 -14.41
C PRO A 338 -43.19 -12.37 -13.50
N VAL A 339 -43.48 -11.16 -13.99
CA VAL A 339 -44.37 -10.22 -13.32
C VAL A 339 -45.72 -10.92 -13.20
N ALA A 340 -46.12 -11.27 -12.00
CA ALA A 340 -47.47 -11.77 -11.73
C ALA A 340 -48.44 -10.65 -12.07
N ILE A 341 -49.18 -10.85 -13.16
CA ILE A 341 -50.31 -9.97 -13.55
C ILE A 341 -51.41 -10.26 -12.54
N GLU A 342 -51.62 -9.38 -11.57
CA GLU A 342 -52.81 -9.43 -10.71
C GLU A 342 -54.06 -9.20 -11.58
N PRO A 343 -55.09 -10.03 -11.43
CA PRO A 343 -56.36 -9.82 -12.15
C PRO A 343 -57.06 -8.58 -11.61
N PRO A 344 -57.83 -7.84 -12.48
CA PRO A 344 -58.48 -6.60 -12.05
C PRO A 344 -59.56 -6.87 -10.99
N LEU A 345 -59.48 -6.11 -9.90
CA LEU A 345 -60.49 -6.10 -8.83
C LEU A 345 -61.84 -5.72 -9.41
N ARG A 346 -62.84 -6.64 -9.29
CA ARG A 346 -64.22 -6.39 -9.60
C ARG A 346 -64.77 -5.27 -8.72
N GLY A 347 -65.32 -4.25 -9.38
CA GLY A 347 -66.06 -3.15 -8.70
C GLY A 347 -67.24 -3.61 -7.90
N GLY A 348 -67.32 -3.21 -6.65
CA GLY A 348 -68.51 -3.25 -5.82
C GLY A 348 -69.25 -1.91 -5.85
N PRO A 349 -70.54 -1.87 -5.60
CA PRO A 349 -71.44 -0.78 -6.01
C PRO A 349 -71.36 0.45 -5.09
N PHE A 350 -71.56 1.61 -5.71
CA PHE A 350 -71.75 2.91 -5.11
C PHE A 350 -72.91 2.93 -4.10
N SER A 351 -72.70 3.45 -2.92
CA SER A 351 -73.75 3.99 -2.06
C SER A 351 -73.58 5.49 -1.86
N HIS A 352 -74.51 6.25 -2.41
CA HIS A 352 -74.68 7.68 -2.15
C HIS A 352 -75.28 7.89 -0.76
N SER A 353 -74.75 8.88 -0.03
CA SER A 353 -75.52 9.64 0.95
C SER A 353 -75.08 11.10 0.97
N PRO A 354 -76.03 12.07 1.02
CA PRO A 354 -75.75 13.49 0.85
C PRO A 354 -75.37 14.19 2.17
N PRO A 355 -74.89 15.42 2.08
CA PRO A 355 -74.46 16.20 3.26
C PRO A 355 -75.62 16.99 3.89
N PRO A 356 -75.41 17.46 5.11
CA PRO A 356 -75.71 18.86 5.38
C PRO A 356 -74.49 19.73 5.57
#